data_9382e835cb9b6622ccc7eab36829a059
#
_entry.id   9382e835cb9b6622ccc7eab36829a059
#
_cell.length_a   1.000
_cell.length_b   1.000
_cell.length_c   1.000
_cell.angle_alpha   90.00
_cell.angle_beta   90.00
_cell.angle_gamma   90.00
#
_symmetry.space_group_name_H-M   'P 1'
#
loop_
_entity.id
_entity.type
_entity.pdbx_description
1 polymer ?
#
loop_
_entity_poly.entity_id
_entity_poly.type
_entity_poly.pdbx_seq_one_letter_code
_entity_poly.pdbx_strand_id
1 'polypeptide(L)'
;LKEDNQLKVLTKENEKIIHSDFKKLTKKLMRAQIINDGKRVDGRDLDEVRKISASAGILPKRVHGSALFQRGLTQVLSTTTLGTPSDAQEMDDLNPSTEKTYLHHYNFPPYSVGETRPMRTPGRREIGHGALAERAIIPVLPGKETFPYVLRVVSEVLSSNGSTSMGSVCGSTLSL
;
A
#
# COMPACT_ATOMS: atom_id res chain seq x y z
N LEU A 1 -25.50 -19.59 24.97
CA LEU A 1 -25.49 -19.77 23.50
C LEU A 1 -24.86 -21.10 23.04
N LYS A 2 -24.06 -21.78 23.87
CA LYS A 2 -23.44 -23.08 23.52
C LYS A 2 -24.30 -24.29 23.86
N GLU A 3 -25.36 -24.10 24.64
CA GLU A 3 -26.16 -25.23 25.19
C GLU A 3 -27.50 -25.45 24.46
N ASP A 4 -27.93 -24.47 23.64
CA ASP A 4 -29.17 -24.60 22.88
C ASP A 4 -28.88 -25.06 21.44
N ASN A 5 -29.30 -26.30 21.14
CA ASN A 5 -29.10 -26.89 19.82
C ASN A 5 -29.83 -26.15 18.69
N GLN A 6 -30.97 -25.51 18.95
CA GLN A 6 -31.70 -24.72 17.95
C GLN A 6 -30.94 -23.41 17.65
N LEU A 7 -30.38 -22.72 18.66
CA LEU A 7 -29.56 -21.56 18.50
C LEU A 7 -28.24 -21.88 17.76
N LYS A 8 -27.66 -23.06 17.96
CA LYS A 8 -26.49 -23.53 17.22
C LYS A 8 -26.78 -23.74 15.73
N VAL A 9 -27.93 -24.31 15.39
CA VAL A 9 -28.33 -24.50 13.97
C VAL A 9 -28.60 -23.15 13.32
N LEU A 10 -29.37 -22.27 13.96
CA LEU A 10 -29.66 -20.93 13.48
C LEU A 10 -28.38 -20.08 13.31
N THR A 11 -27.42 -20.18 14.22
CA THR A 11 -26.15 -19.45 14.09
C THR A 11 -25.28 -19.98 12.95
N LYS A 12 -25.26 -21.29 12.70
CA LYS A 12 -24.48 -21.89 11.61
C LYS A 12 -25.03 -21.54 10.24
N GLU A 13 -26.35 -21.59 10.07
CA GLU A 13 -27.02 -21.22 8.81
C GLU A 13 -26.91 -19.72 8.50
N ASN A 14 -26.95 -18.88 9.53
CA ASN A 14 -26.92 -17.42 9.39
C ASN A 14 -25.56 -16.78 9.71
N GLU A 15 -24.50 -17.56 9.87
CA GLU A 15 -23.18 -17.07 10.27
C GLU A 15 -22.70 -15.90 9.40
N LYS A 16 -22.83 -16.02 8.07
CA LYS A 16 -22.45 -14.96 7.13
C LYS A 16 -23.27 -13.68 7.31
N ILE A 17 -24.58 -13.83 7.60
CA ILE A 17 -25.48 -12.70 7.82
C ILE A 17 -25.13 -12.02 9.14
N ILE A 18 -24.94 -12.79 10.20
CA ILE A 18 -24.54 -12.30 11.53
C ILE A 18 -23.23 -11.53 11.45
N HIS A 19 -22.22 -12.07 10.77
CA HIS A 19 -20.94 -11.38 10.56
C HIS A 19 -21.11 -10.08 9.76
N SER A 20 -21.93 -10.11 8.71
CA SER A 20 -22.23 -8.92 7.92
C SER A 20 -22.88 -7.82 8.74
N ASP A 21 -23.90 -8.18 9.53
CA ASP A 21 -24.67 -7.23 10.31
C ASP A 21 -23.88 -6.70 11.53
N PHE A 22 -23.08 -7.55 12.16
CA PHE A 22 -22.13 -7.13 13.19
C PHE A 22 -21.14 -6.09 12.61
N LYS A 23 -20.60 -6.35 11.43
CA LYS A 23 -19.70 -5.42 10.76
C LYS A 23 -20.37 -4.09 10.41
N LYS A 24 -21.64 -4.11 9.95
CA LYS A 24 -22.43 -2.90 9.70
C LYS A 24 -22.68 -2.11 10.98
N LEU A 25 -23.06 -2.80 12.06
CA LEU A 25 -23.30 -2.17 13.36
C LEU A 25 -22.02 -1.53 13.92
N THR A 26 -20.90 -2.26 13.90
CA THR A 26 -19.60 -1.75 14.33
C THR A 26 -19.24 -0.47 13.55
N LYS A 27 -19.39 -0.51 12.22
CA LYS A 27 -19.13 0.67 11.37
C LYS A 27 -20.04 1.86 11.73
N LYS A 28 -21.32 1.60 12.01
CA LYS A 28 -22.30 2.64 12.42
C LYS A 28 -21.90 3.29 13.75
N LEU A 29 -21.55 2.45 14.75
CA LEU A 29 -21.13 2.94 16.08
C LEU A 29 -19.82 3.73 16.01
N MET A 30 -18.81 3.23 15.29
CA MET A 30 -17.55 3.94 15.08
C MET A 30 -17.78 5.32 14.43
N ARG A 31 -18.61 5.39 13.41
CA ARG A 31 -18.91 6.67 12.75
C ARG A 31 -19.66 7.64 13.68
N ALA A 32 -20.63 7.14 14.44
CA ALA A 32 -21.35 7.93 15.43
C ALA A 32 -20.41 8.51 16.49
N GLN A 33 -19.50 7.70 17.01
CA GLN A 33 -18.49 8.13 17.97
C GLN A 33 -17.60 9.24 17.39
N ILE A 34 -17.07 9.05 16.17
CA ILE A 34 -16.21 10.05 15.52
C ILE A 34 -16.96 11.37 15.33
N ILE A 35 -18.25 11.33 14.93
CA ILE A 35 -19.06 12.53 14.66
C ILE A 35 -19.46 13.23 15.96
N ASN A 36 -19.86 12.48 16.99
CA ASN A 36 -20.40 13.05 18.22
C ASN A 36 -19.29 13.46 19.20
N ASP A 37 -18.24 12.66 19.32
CA ASP A 37 -17.19 12.84 20.33
C ASP A 37 -15.94 13.54 19.73
N GLY A 38 -15.87 13.71 18.43
CA GLY A 38 -14.75 14.36 17.74
C GLY A 38 -13.43 13.58 17.84
N LYS A 39 -13.48 12.30 18.21
CA LYS A 39 -12.29 11.46 18.39
C LYS A 39 -12.34 10.21 17.52
N ARG A 40 -11.19 9.84 16.98
CA ARG A 40 -11.04 8.60 16.22
C ARG A 40 -10.95 7.39 17.16
N VAL A 41 -11.19 6.19 16.61
CA VAL A 41 -11.21 4.94 17.38
C VAL A 41 -9.87 4.63 18.08
N ASP A 42 -8.77 5.10 17.53
CA ASP A 42 -7.42 4.99 18.10
C ASP A 42 -7.05 6.14 19.07
N GLY A 43 -8.02 6.99 19.40
CA GLY A 43 -7.85 8.10 20.35
C GLY A 43 -7.28 9.39 19.77
N ARG A 44 -6.91 9.40 18.49
CA ARG A 44 -6.40 10.60 17.81
C ARG A 44 -7.50 11.64 17.58
N ASP A 45 -7.11 12.90 17.51
CA ASP A 45 -7.97 13.98 17.05
C ASP A 45 -8.28 13.85 15.53
N LEU A 46 -9.27 14.61 15.03
CA LEU A 46 -9.76 14.43 13.66
C LEU A 46 -8.71 14.76 12.59
N ASP A 47 -7.84 15.73 12.85
CA ASP A 47 -6.76 16.22 11.98
C ASP A 47 -5.38 15.67 12.34
N GLU A 48 -5.28 14.90 13.42
CA GLU A 48 -4.02 14.35 13.87
C GLU A 48 -3.48 13.28 12.92
N VAL A 49 -2.26 13.49 12.41
CA VAL A 49 -1.54 12.52 11.59
C VAL A 49 -0.73 11.58 12.49
N ARG A 50 -0.76 10.28 12.22
CA ARG A 50 0.07 9.30 12.92
C ARG A 50 1.56 9.69 12.81
N LYS A 51 2.34 9.38 13.85
CA LYS A 51 3.78 9.67 13.89
C LYS A 51 4.47 9.14 12.65
N ILE A 52 5.22 10.01 11.97
CA ILE A 52 5.98 9.70 10.77
C ILE A 52 7.45 9.48 11.15
N SER A 53 8.05 8.47 10.55
CA SER A 53 9.49 8.24 10.51
C SER A 53 9.90 7.95 9.07
N ALA A 54 10.99 8.55 8.63
CA ALA A 54 11.51 8.41 7.26
C ALA A 54 13.03 8.30 7.31
N SER A 55 13.57 7.31 6.61
CA SER A 55 15.02 7.08 6.52
C SER A 55 15.38 6.71 5.08
N ALA A 56 16.29 7.47 4.47
CA ALA A 56 16.83 7.20 3.15
C ALA A 56 18.22 6.54 3.27
N GLY A 57 18.61 5.78 2.23
CA GLY A 57 19.91 5.14 2.15
C GLY A 57 20.14 4.03 3.20
N ILE A 58 19.08 3.31 3.56
CA ILE A 58 19.11 2.31 4.65
C ILE A 58 19.75 0.97 4.25
N LEU A 59 19.81 0.67 2.96
CA LEU A 59 20.46 -0.53 2.44
C LEU A 59 21.93 -0.26 2.09
N PRO A 60 22.76 -1.30 1.91
CA PRO A 60 24.17 -1.13 1.57
C PRO A 60 24.39 -0.24 0.34
N LYS A 61 25.54 0.45 0.28
CA LYS A 61 25.90 1.42 -0.77
C LYS A 61 25.89 0.90 -2.23
N ARG A 62 25.73 -0.40 -2.44
CA ARG A 62 25.61 -0.99 -3.78
C ARG A 62 24.20 -0.90 -4.36
N VAL A 63 23.20 -0.57 -3.53
CA VAL A 63 21.81 -0.34 -3.97
C VAL A 63 21.74 1.12 -4.45
N HIS A 64 21.14 1.36 -5.62
CA HIS A 64 21.09 2.69 -6.22
C HIS A 64 20.29 3.67 -5.36
N GLY A 65 19.13 3.24 -4.81
CA GLY A 65 18.37 4.01 -3.85
C GLY A 65 17.56 3.11 -2.93
N SER A 66 17.38 3.53 -1.69
CA SER A 66 16.56 2.80 -0.73
C SER A 66 16.01 3.71 0.35
N ALA A 67 14.78 3.46 0.78
CA ALA A 67 14.17 4.20 1.88
C ALA A 67 13.20 3.33 2.67
N LEU A 68 13.10 3.60 3.96
CA LEU A 68 12.05 3.10 4.82
C LEU A 68 11.16 4.26 5.22
N PHE A 69 9.89 4.16 4.88
CA PHE A 69 8.86 5.08 5.32
C PHE A 69 7.92 4.40 6.31
N GLN A 70 7.68 5.06 7.42
CA GLN A 70 6.75 4.58 8.45
C GLN A 70 5.79 5.67 8.86
N ARG A 71 4.50 5.32 8.99
CA ARG A 71 3.45 6.16 9.54
C ARG A 71 2.61 5.34 10.52
N GLY A 72 2.87 5.53 11.81
CA GLY A 72 2.34 4.66 12.85
C GLY A 72 2.81 3.22 12.64
N LEU A 73 1.87 2.29 12.50
CA LEU A 73 2.17 0.88 12.24
C LEU A 73 2.34 0.55 10.74
N THR A 74 2.01 1.47 9.84
CA THR A 74 2.22 1.25 8.40
C THR A 74 3.69 1.48 8.06
N GLN A 75 4.33 0.48 7.46
CA GLN A 75 5.75 0.49 7.10
C GLN A 75 5.95 0.03 5.66
N VAL A 76 6.69 0.80 4.87
CA VAL A 76 7.00 0.49 3.47
C VAL A 76 8.49 0.67 3.23
N LEU A 77 9.13 -0.38 2.73
CA LEU A 77 10.49 -0.36 2.22
C LEU A 77 10.44 -0.14 0.71
N SER A 78 11.04 0.93 0.23
CA SER A 78 11.17 1.19 -1.22
C SER A 78 12.63 1.10 -1.65
N THR A 79 12.86 0.42 -2.78
CA THR A 79 14.18 0.28 -3.38
C THR A 79 14.12 0.77 -4.83
N THR A 80 15.12 1.56 -5.21
CA THR A 80 15.26 2.10 -6.56
C THR A 80 16.43 1.46 -7.27
N THR A 81 16.21 1.07 -8.52
CA THR A 81 17.24 0.54 -9.42
C THR A 81 17.28 1.40 -10.66
N LEU A 82 18.49 1.84 -11.05
CA LEU A 82 18.75 2.51 -12.32
C LEU A 82 19.09 1.47 -13.38
N GLY A 83 18.42 1.53 -14.50
CA GLY A 83 18.69 0.73 -15.69
C GLY A 83 19.20 1.56 -16.84
N THR A 84 19.69 0.89 -17.87
CA THR A 84 20.08 1.52 -19.15
C THR A 84 18.82 1.82 -19.99
N PRO A 85 18.91 2.66 -21.04
CA PRO A 85 17.77 2.91 -21.92
C PRO A 85 17.17 1.65 -22.54
N SER A 86 17.97 0.59 -22.77
CA SER A 86 17.51 -0.71 -23.28
C SER A 86 16.65 -1.51 -22.29
N ASP A 87 16.63 -1.11 -21.02
CA ASP A 87 15.78 -1.73 -19.98
C ASP A 87 14.38 -1.11 -19.94
N ALA A 88 14.08 -0.13 -20.81
CA ALA A 88 12.75 0.46 -20.92
C ALA A 88 11.72 -0.60 -21.33
N GLN A 89 10.55 -0.53 -20.73
CA GLN A 89 9.46 -1.41 -21.12
C GLN A 89 8.82 -0.91 -22.41
N GLU A 90 8.87 -1.73 -23.47
CA GLU A 90 8.10 -1.48 -24.69
C GLU A 90 6.60 -1.60 -24.39
N MET A 91 5.83 -0.64 -24.88
CA MET A 91 4.39 -0.57 -24.73
C MET A 91 3.75 -0.79 -26.10
N ASP A 92 3.00 -1.88 -26.23
CA ASP A 92 2.18 -2.18 -27.41
C ASP A 92 0.70 -2.03 -27.04
N ASP A 93 0.30 -0.77 -26.87
CA ASP A 93 -1.08 -0.40 -26.58
C ASP A 93 -1.53 0.77 -27.48
N LEU A 94 -2.76 1.24 -27.29
CA LEU A 94 -3.33 2.35 -28.07
C LEU A 94 -2.81 3.74 -27.70
N ASN A 95 -1.90 3.84 -26.71
CA ASN A 95 -1.31 5.09 -26.32
C ASN A 95 -0.19 5.51 -27.29
N PRO A 96 0.04 6.81 -27.48
CA PRO A 96 1.12 7.29 -28.34
C PRO A 96 2.53 7.05 -27.76
N SER A 97 2.63 6.71 -26.50
CA SER A 97 3.91 6.40 -25.85
C SER A 97 4.29 4.95 -26.09
N THR A 98 5.39 4.72 -26.79
CA THR A 98 5.92 3.38 -27.12
C THR A 98 6.86 2.81 -26.06
N GLU A 99 7.33 3.62 -25.13
CA GLU A 99 8.28 3.23 -24.10
C GLU A 99 7.90 3.76 -22.72
N LYS A 100 8.12 2.94 -21.72
CA LYS A 100 7.97 3.29 -20.32
C LYS A 100 9.31 3.22 -19.61
N THR A 101 9.80 4.36 -19.14
CA THR A 101 11.10 4.51 -18.48
C THR A 101 11.03 4.57 -16.96
N TYR A 102 9.83 4.68 -16.40
CA TYR A 102 9.59 4.58 -14.96
C TYR A 102 8.65 3.42 -14.67
N LEU A 103 9.11 2.50 -13.86
CA LEU A 103 8.40 1.28 -13.46
C LEU A 103 8.22 1.29 -11.94
N HIS A 104 6.98 1.20 -11.47
CA HIS A 104 6.70 1.11 -10.05
C HIS A 104 5.99 -0.21 -9.71
N HIS A 105 6.67 -1.07 -8.97
CA HIS A 105 6.13 -2.33 -8.49
C HIS A 105 5.77 -2.20 -7.01
N TYR A 106 4.55 -2.60 -6.68
CA TYR A 106 4.02 -2.57 -5.33
C TYR A 106 3.70 -3.99 -4.89
N ASN A 107 4.27 -4.42 -3.78
CA ASN A 107 4.04 -5.73 -3.20
C ASN A 107 3.37 -5.59 -1.83
N PHE A 108 2.30 -6.38 -1.64
CA PHE A 108 1.55 -6.46 -0.40
C PHE A 108 1.54 -7.88 0.15
N PRO A 109 2.64 -8.33 0.76
CA PRO A 109 2.75 -9.68 1.28
C PRO A 109 1.73 -9.95 2.39
N PRO A 110 1.27 -11.20 2.55
CA PRO A 110 0.30 -11.56 3.59
C PRO A 110 0.74 -11.21 5.00
N TYR A 111 2.03 -11.37 5.28
CA TYR A 111 2.58 -11.06 6.60
C TYR A 111 2.41 -9.59 7.02
N SER A 112 2.24 -8.67 6.06
CA SER A 112 2.03 -7.25 6.35
C SER A 112 0.76 -6.96 7.15
N VAL A 113 -0.20 -7.88 7.13
CA VAL A 113 -1.45 -7.85 7.90
C VAL A 113 -1.59 -9.04 8.86
N GLY A 114 -0.50 -9.78 9.11
CA GLY A 114 -0.49 -10.94 10.00
C GLY A 114 -1.19 -12.17 9.44
N GLU A 115 -1.39 -12.24 8.12
CA GLU A 115 -1.99 -13.39 7.44
C GLU A 115 -0.94 -14.37 6.93
N THR A 116 -1.32 -15.65 6.87
CA THR A 116 -0.54 -16.69 6.20
C THR A 116 -1.31 -17.17 4.98
N ARG A 117 -0.77 -16.94 3.78
CA ARG A 117 -1.34 -17.43 2.52
C ARG A 117 -0.23 -17.59 1.46
N PRO A 118 -0.43 -18.44 0.42
CA PRO A 118 0.51 -18.54 -0.67
C PRO A 118 0.73 -17.20 -1.37
N MET A 119 1.99 -16.86 -1.64
CA MET A 119 2.34 -15.73 -2.49
C MET A 119 2.27 -16.18 -3.95
N ARG A 120 1.46 -15.48 -4.73
CA ARG A 120 1.24 -15.72 -6.17
C ARG A 120 1.62 -14.48 -6.96
N THR A 121 1.25 -14.45 -8.23
CA THR A 121 1.36 -13.26 -9.08
C THR A 121 0.61 -12.07 -8.47
N PRO A 122 1.06 -10.82 -8.71
CA PRO A 122 0.41 -9.62 -8.20
C PRO A 122 -1.09 -9.59 -8.55
N GLY A 123 -1.91 -9.32 -7.56
CA GLY A 123 -3.34 -9.15 -7.74
C GLY A 123 -3.70 -7.76 -8.27
N ARG A 124 -4.97 -7.56 -8.64
CA ARG A 124 -5.47 -6.25 -9.13
C ARG A 124 -5.22 -5.09 -8.17
N ARG A 125 -5.26 -5.35 -6.86
CA ARG A 125 -4.96 -4.35 -5.84
C ARG A 125 -3.51 -3.88 -5.93
N GLU A 126 -2.57 -4.79 -6.06
CA GLU A 126 -1.15 -4.49 -6.16
C GLU A 126 -0.82 -3.73 -7.45
N ILE A 127 -1.40 -4.16 -8.56
CA ILE A 127 -1.29 -3.46 -9.85
C ILE A 127 -1.85 -2.04 -9.76
N GLY A 128 -3.05 -1.86 -9.19
CA GLY A 128 -3.68 -0.55 -9.05
C GLY A 128 -2.94 0.39 -8.11
N HIS A 129 -2.39 -0.13 -7.00
CA HIS A 129 -1.60 0.66 -6.06
C HIS A 129 -0.23 1.05 -6.64
N GLY A 130 0.41 0.15 -7.39
CA GLY A 130 1.63 0.45 -8.14
C GLY A 130 1.41 1.56 -9.17
N ALA A 131 0.34 1.45 -9.97
CA ALA A 131 -0.04 2.47 -10.95
C ALA A 131 -0.36 3.84 -10.33
N LEU A 132 -0.94 3.86 -9.12
CA LEU A 132 -1.20 5.09 -8.38
C LEU A 132 0.12 5.77 -7.97
N ALA A 133 1.05 5.02 -7.40
CA ALA A 133 2.36 5.54 -7.01
C ALA A 133 3.17 6.00 -8.24
N GLU A 134 3.10 5.27 -9.33
CA GLU A 134 3.73 5.62 -10.59
C GLU A 134 3.24 6.98 -11.10
N ARG A 135 1.92 7.17 -11.18
CA ARG A 135 1.33 8.45 -11.63
C ARG A 135 1.67 9.63 -10.71
N ALA A 136 1.88 9.38 -9.43
CA ALA A 136 2.27 10.41 -8.48
C ALA A 136 3.72 10.87 -8.67
N ILE A 137 4.62 9.98 -9.10
CA ILE A 137 6.04 10.23 -9.22
C ILE A 137 6.43 10.76 -10.61
N ILE A 138 5.84 10.25 -11.69
CA ILE A 138 6.17 10.64 -13.07
C ILE A 138 6.27 12.16 -13.27
N PRO A 139 5.34 13.00 -12.77
CA PRO A 139 5.39 14.46 -13.02
C PRO A 139 6.58 15.18 -12.39
N VAL A 140 7.25 14.56 -11.43
CA VAL A 140 8.40 15.18 -10.71
C VAL A 140 9.74 14.58 -11.12
N LEU A 141 9.75 13.59 -12.02
CA LEU A 141 10.98 13.02 -12.55
C LEU A 141 11.64 13.96 -13.55
N PRO A 142 12.99 14.00 -13.59
CA PRO A 142 13.70 14.73 -14.61
C PRO A 142 13.45 14.15 -16.01
N GLY A 143 13.53 15.00 -17.03
CA GLY A 143 13.38 14.58 -18.43
C GLY A 143 14.51 13.68 -18.92
N LYS A 144 14.25 12.88 -19.96
CA LYS A 144 15.23 11.95 -20.56
C LYS A 144 16.54 12.61 -20.97
N GLU A 145 16.51 13.88 -21.36
CA GLU A 145 17.71 14.64 -21.78
C GLU A 145 18.69 14.89 -20.64
N THR A 146 18.14 15.09 -19.42
CA THR A 146 18.94 15.37 -18.22
C THR A 146 19.23 14.12 -17.41
N PHE A 147 18.38 13.11 -17.54
CA PHE A 147 18.48 11.86 -16.80
C PHE A 147 18.14 10.65 -17.69
N PRO A 148 19.08 10.13 -18.47
CA PRO A 148 18.83 9.10 -19.49
C PRO A 148 18.77 7.68 -18.93
N TYR A 149 18.31 7.50 -17.72
CA TYR A 149 18.18 6.19 -17.09
C TYR A 149 16.74 5.72 -17.02
N VAL A 150 16.55 4.41 -17.03
CA VAL A 150 15.31 3.76 -16.67
C VAL A 150 15.28 3.59 -15.15
N LEU A 151 14.17 3.96 -14.53
CA LEU A 151 13.97 3.86 -13.11
C LEU A 151 13.00 2.71 -12.80
N ARG A 152 13.43 1.75 -11.99
CA ARG A 152 12.56 0.73 -11.43
C ARG A 152 12.51 0.88 -9.92
N VAL A 153 11.33 1.20 -9.38
CA VAL A 153 11.08 1.25 -7.94
C VAL A 153 10.25 0.04 -7.53
N VAL A 154 10.67 -0.61 -6.46
CA VAL A 154 9.91 -1.70 -5.82
C VAL A 154 9.58 -1.27 -4.41
N SER A 155 8.29 -1.21 -4.08
CA SER A 155 7.78 -0.90 -2.74
C SER A 155 7.22 -2.14 -2.08
N GLU A 156 7.89 -2.59 -1.02
CA GLU A 156 7.50 -3.72 -0.18
C GLU A 156 6.77 -3.22 1.07
N VAL A 157 5.52 -3.64 1.25
CA VAL A 157 4.76 -3.34 2.47
C VAL A 157 5.17 -4.31 3.58
N LEU A 158 5.91 -3.81 4.57
CA LEU A 158 6.38 -4.61 5.70
C LEU A 158 5.31 -4.78 6.77
N SER A 159 4.52 -3.72 7.00
CA SER A 159 3.40 -3.73 7.93
C SER A 159 2.32 -2.77 7.46
N SER A 160 1.05 -3.11 7.66
CA SER A 160 -0.09 -2.34 7.20
C SER A 160 -1.08 -2.03 8.30
N ASN A 161 -1.33 -0.75 8.51
CA ASN A 161 -2.48 -0.22 9.24
C ASN A 161 -3.23 0.83 8.38
N GLY A 162 -3.48 0.47 7.13
CA GLY A 162 -4.17 1.29 6.13
C GLY A 162 -3.27 2.26 5.37
N SER A 163 -3.75 2.69 4.20
CA SER A 163 -3.12 3.66 3.28
C SER A 163 -1.65 3.35 2.94
N THR A 164 -1.36 2.10 2.63
CA THR A 164 -0.03 1.62 2.23
C THR A 164 0.38 2.10 0.85
N SER A 165 -0.58 2.38 -0.05
CA SER A 165 -0.33 3.00 -1.35
C SER A 165 0.28 4.40 -1.21
N MET A 166 -0.24 5.22 -0.27
CA MET A 166 0.38 6.52 0.03
C MET A 166 1.73 6.35 0.72
N GLY A 167 1.88 5.33 1.56
CA GLY A 167 3.18 4.96 2.12
C GLY A 167 4.20 4.60 1.04
N SER A 168 3.78 3.91 -0.04
CA SER A 168 4.67 3.60 -1.17
C SER A 168 5.06 4.85 -1.97
N VAL A 169 4.17 5.82 -2.15
CA VAL A 169 4.52 7.12 -2.76
C VAL A 169 5.62 7.81 -1.94
N CYS A 170 5.42 7.92 -0.62
CA CYS A 170 6.41 8.55 0.26
C CYS A 170 7.75 7.80 0.26
N GLY A 171 7.71 6.46 0.38
CA GLY A 171 8.92 5.63 0.35
C GLY A 171 9.67 5.74 -0.98
N SER A 172 8.95 5.75 -2.09
CA SER A 172 9.54 5.90 -3.42
C SER A 172 10.19 7.27 -3.61
N THR A 173 9.51 8.34 -3.20
CA THR A 173 10.08 9.70 -3.25
C THR A 173 11.38 9.81 -2.44
N LEU A 174 11.46 9.11 -1.32
CA LEU A 174 12.67 9.10 -0.48
C LEU A 174 13.79 8.21 -1.04
N SER A 175 13.45 7.21 -1.86
CA SER A 175 14.42 6.27 -2.44
C SER A 175 15.01 6.74 -3.77
N LEU A 176 14.40 7.75 -4.39
CA LEU A 176 14.86 8.43 -5.61
C LEU A 176 15.86 9.55 -5.29
#